data_a65b376a7d09db4c042b4808e1aaddeb
#
_entry.id   a65b376a7d09db4c042b4808e1aaddeb
#
_cell.length_a   1.000
_cell.length_b   1.000
_cell.length_c   1.000
_cell.angle_alpha   90.00
_cell.angle_beta   90.00
_cell.angle_gamma   90.00
#
_symmetry.space_group_name_H-M   'P 1'
#
loop_
_entity.id
_entity.type
_entity.pdbx_description
1 polymer ?
#
loop_
_entity_poly.entity_id
_entity_poly.type
_entity_poly.pdbx_seq_one_letter_code
_entity_poly.pdbx_strand_id
1 'polypeptide(L)'
;NFVEGVSNRLSRSVAMSVAHQPGRAFNPFFIHGASGVGKTHLINAIGSKIKELHPELRVLYVSAHLFQVQYTDSILQKNFNDFMRFYQSIDVLIIDDIQEFAGVPKTQNAFFHIFNHLHLNGKQLIMTSDRSPVQLKGMEERLITRFKWGLSAEIEKPDVELRKNILRSKIERDGLKFPEEVISYIAENVNASIRDLEGIVVSIMAHSTINNADIDLALAKRIVGDFSDY
;
A
#
# COMPACT_ATOMS: atom_id res chain seq x y z
N ASN A 1 -9.29 -5.46 6.68
CA ASN A 1 -10.42 -5.15 5.79
C ASN A 1 -10.14 -3.85 5.05
N PHE A 2 -10.12 -3.89 3.71
CA PHE A 2 -9.98 -2.72 2.86
C PHE A 2 -11.36 -2.12 2.60
N VAL A 3 -11.56 -0.85 2.98
CA VAL A 3 -12.86 -0.17 2.84
C VAL A 3 -13.05 0.26 1.39
N GLU A 4 -14.17 -0.13 0.77
CA GLU A 4 -14.50 0.23 -0.61
C GLU A 4 -15.21 1.58 -0.70
N GLY A 5 -14.83 2.35 -1.71
CA GLY A 5 -15.48 3.59 -2.13
C GLY A 5 -15.35 3.77 -3.64
N VAL A 6 -15.93 4.84 -4.17
CA VAL A 6 -15.90 5.14 -5.61
C VAL A 6 -14.45 5.29 -6.09
N SER A 7 -13.62 5.99 -5.33
CA SER A 7 -12.22 6.30 -5.66
C SER A 7 -11.27 5.09 -5.69
N ASN A 8 -11.66 3.92 -5.14
CA ASN A 8 -10.81 2.74 -5.10
C ASN A 8 -11.48 1.46 -5.62
N ARG A 9 -12.67 1.57 -6.18
CA ARG A 9 -13.48 0.41 -6.64
C ARG A 9 -12.75 -0.42 -7.69
N LEU A 10 -12.13 0.22 -8.68
CA LEU A 10 -11.38 -0.49 -9.73
C LEU A 10 -10.22 -1.28 -9.12
N SER A 11 -9.40 -0.62 -8.31
CA SER A 11 -8.24 -1.26 -7.67
C SER A 11 -8.66 -2.44 -6.80
N ARG A 12 -9.78 -2.33 -6.08
CA ARG A 12 -10.31 -3.43 -5.27
C ARG A 12 -10.81 -4.59 -6.11
N SER A 13 -11.53 -4.33 -7.19
CA SER A 13 -12.03 -5.39 -8.11
C SER A 13 -10.87 -6.17 -8.74
N VAL A 14 -9.84 -5.45 -9.20
CA VAL A 14 -8.62 -6.05 -9.75
C VAL A 14 -7.87 -6.85 -8.68
N ALA A 15 -7.75 -6.31 -7.48
CA ALA A 15 -7.13 -6.99 -6.35
C ALA A 15 -7.81 -8.34 -6.03
N MET A 16 -9.13 -8.39 -6.06
CA MET A 16 -9.89 -9.63 -5.87
C MET A 16 -9.63 -10.63 -7.00
N SER A 17 -9.59 -10.17 -8.25
CA SER A 17 -9.27 -11.00 -9.41
C SER A 17 -7.87 -11.60 -9.31
N VAL A 18 -6.88 -10.79 -8.96
CA VAL A 18 -5.49 -11.23 -8.74
C VAL A 18 -5.41 -12.24 -7.60
N ALA A 19 -6.16 -12.02 -6.50
CA ALA A 19 -6.17 -12.94 -5.37
C ALA A 19 -6.76 -14.32 -5.72
N HIS A 20 -7.78 -14.36 -6.57
CA HIS A 20 -8.39 -15.62 -7.01
C HIS A 20 -7.55 -16.38 -8.04
N GLN A 21 -6.87 -15.65 -8.94
CA GLN A 21 -6.11 -16.24 -10.05
C GLN A 21 -4.71 -15.59 -10.19
N PRO A 22 -3.80 -15.78 -9.22
CA PRO A 22 -2.47 -15.22 -9.29
C PRO A 22 -1.71 -15.65 -10.56
N GLY A 23 -1.06 -14.69 -11.22
CA GLY A 23 -0.26 -14.91 -12.43
C GLY A 23 -1.07 -15.02 -13.72
N ARG A 24 -2.39 -15.02 -13.69
CA ARG A 24 -3.25 -15.24 -14.88
C ARG A 24 -3.98 -14.01 -15.39
N ALA A 25 -4.49 -13.17 -14.48
CA ALA A 25 -5.36 -12.06 -14.87
C ALA A 25 -4.57 -10.76 -15.18
N PHE A 26 -3.99 -10.17 -14.16
CA PHE A 26 -3.30 -8.87 -14.23
C PHE A 26 -1.88 -9.03 -13.69
N ASN A 27 -0.90 -9.18 -14.58
CA ASN A 27 0.49 -9.44 -14.20
C ASN A 27 1.48 -8.66 -15.09
N PRO A 28 2.21 -7.72 -14.53
CA PRO A 28 2.18 -7.25 -13.14
C PRO A 28 0.91 -6.46 -12.80
N PHE A 29 0.58 -6.37 -11.52
CA PHE A 29 -0.39 -5.41 -10.99
C PHE A 29 0.36 -4.26 -10.33
N PHE A 30 0.30 -3.08 -10.96
CA PHE A 30 0.98 -1.88 -10.52
C PHE A 30 -0.02 -0.89 -9.92
N ILE A 31 0.11 -0.63 -8.63
CA ILE A 31 -0.79 0.25 -7.86
C ILE A 31 -0.05 1.54 -7.57
N HIS A 32 -0.62 2.67 -7.99
CA HIS A 32 0.00 3.96 -7.69
C HIS A 32 -0.99 4.95 -7.09
N GLY A 33 -0.46 6.01 -6.51
CA GLY A 33 -1.24 7.06 -5.87
C GLY A 33 -0.44 7.78 -4.81
N ALA A 34 -0.93 8.93 -4.36
CA ALA A 34 -0.28 9.75 -3.35
C ALA A 34 0.05 8.96 -2.07
N SER A 35 0.96 9.47 -1.26
CA SER A 35 1.27 8.86 0.03
C SER A 35 0.02 8.81 0.93
N GLY A 36 -0.14 7.71 1.66
CA GLY A 36 -1.21 7.56 2.65
C GLY A 36 -2.62 7.29 2.10
N VAL A 37 -2.79 7.03 0.80
CA VAL A 37 -4.11 6.69 0.21
C VAL A 37 -4.55 5.24 0.42
N GLY A 38 -3.71 4.40 1.03
CA GLY A 38 -4.05 3.01 1.36
C GLY A 38 -3.39 1.95 0.46
N LYS A 39 -2.39 2.28 -0.33
CA LYS A 39 -1.66 1.32 -1.20
C LYS A 39 -1.12 0.12 -0.42
N THR A 40 -0.34 0.37 0.62
CA THR A 40 0.23 -0.66 1.49
C THR A 40 -0.85 -1.54 2.13
N HIS A 41 -1.97 -0.93 2.55
CA HIS A 41 -3.10 -1.67 3.10
C HIS A 41 -3.72 -2.60 2.06
N LEU A 42 -3.90 -2.14 0.82
CA LEU A 42 -4.44 -2.95 -0.26
C LEU A 42 -3.55 -4.16 -0.58
N ILE A 43 -2.25 -3.97 -0.74
CA ILE A 43 -1.34 -5.08 -1.08
C ILE A 43 -1.21 -6.10 0.06
N ASN A 44 -1.27 -5.67 1.32
CA ASN A 44 -1.34 -6.57 2.47
C ASN A 44 -2.64 -7.39 2.45
N ALA A 45 -3.77 -6.77 2.12
CA ALA A 45 -5.05 -7.46 1.99
C ALA A 45 -5.02 -8.48 0.85
N ILE A 46 -4.42 -8.15 -0.29
CA ILE A 46 -4.21 -9.08 -1.41
C ILE A 46 -3.35 -10.26 -0.98
N GLY A 47 -2.19 -10.01 -0.36
CA GLY A 47 -1.29 -11.06 0.09
C GLY A 47 -1.93 -12.01 1.10
N SER A 48 -2.69 -11.47 2.06
CA SER A 48 -3.44 -12.27 3.02
C SER A 48 -4.51 -13.12 2.34
N LYS A 49 -5.24 -12.54 1.36
CA LYS A 49 -6.28 -13.27 0.62
C LYS A 49 -5.72 -14.37 -0.26
N ILE A 50 -4.58 -14.13 -0.90
CA ILE A 50 -3.88 -15.16 -1.68
C ILE A 50 -3.46 -16.33 -0.77
N LYS A 51 -2.89 -16.07 0.40
CA LYS A 51 -2.51 -17.11 1.36
C LYS A 51 -3.69 -17.92 1.86
N GLU A 52 -4.85 -17.28 2.04
CA GLU A 52 -6.09 -17.94 2.42
C GLU A 52 -6.60 -18.87 1.31
N LEU A 53 -6.60 -18.40 0.05
CA LEU A 53 -7.14 -19.13 -1.10
C LEU A 53 -6.15 -20.15 -1.68
N HIS A 54 -4.87 -19.90 -1.56
CA HIS A 54 -3.78 -20.68 -2.16
C HIS A 54 -2.65 -20.89 -1.14
N PRO A 55 -2.89 -21.71 -0.10
CA PRO A 55 -1.90 -21.91 0.99
C PRO A 55 -0.61 -22.58 0.52
N GLU A 56 -0.61 -23.20 -0.65
CA GLU A 56 0.56 -23.82 -1.28
C GLU A 56 1.53 -22.80 -1.91
N LEU A 57 1.07 -21.58 -2.21
CA LEU A 57 1.88 -20.56 -2.87
C LEU A 57 2.81 -19.85 -1.89
N ARG A 58 4.04 -19.62 -2.33
CA ARG A 58 5.03 -18.80 -1.62
C ARG A 58 4.77 -17.33 -1.89
N VAL A 59 4.14 -16.65 -0.96
CA VAL A 59 3.85 -15.21 -1.04
C VAL A 59 4.88 -14.45 -0.23
N LEU A 60 5.64 -13.57 -0.89
CA LEU A 60 6.59 -12.67 -0.24
C LEU A 60 6.13 -11.23 -0.38
N TYR A 61 6.03 -10.54 0.76
CA TYR A 61 5.92 -9.09 0.84
C TYR A 61 7.26 -8.50 1.25
N VAL A 62 7.74 -7.52 0.52
CA VAL A 62 8.99 -6.81 0.82
C VAL A 62 8.87 -5.34 0.37
N SER A 63 9.42 -4.40 1.14
CA SER A 63 9.58 -3.03 0.65
C SER A 63 10.78 -2.95 -0.32
N ALA A 64 10.75 -2.01 -1.25
CA ALA A 64 11.89 -1.77 -2.14
C ALA A 64 13.16 -1.45 -1.36
N HIS A 65 13.03 -0.70 -0.25
CA HIS A 65 14.16 -0.44 0.66
C HIS A 65 14.77 -1.74 1.22
N LEU A 66 13.94 -2.63 1.77
CA LEU A 66 14.42 -3.89 2.33
C LEU A 66 15.05 -4.79 1.24
N PHE A 67 14.45 -4.82 0.05
CA PHE A 67 15.03 -5.52 -1.10
C PHE A 67 16.44 -4.99 -1.42
N GLN A 68 16.63 -3.66 -1.43
CA GLN A 68 17.93 -3.03 -1.68
C GLN A 68 18.94 -3.38 -0.59
N VAL A 69 18.54 -3.39 0.68
CA VAL A 69 19.40 -3.80 1.80
C VAL A 69 19.83 -5.26 1.61
N GLN A 70 18.90 -6.17 1.37
CA GLN A 70 19.20 -7.59 1.14
C GLN A 70 20.11 -7.82 -0.07
N TYR A 71 19.89 -7.08 -1.17
CA TYR A 71 20.76 -7.11 -2.33
C TYR A 71 22.19 -6.68 -1.96
N THR A 72 22.34 -5.55 -1.27
CA THR A 72 23.66 -5.02 -0.87
C THR A 72 24.39 -6.02 0.04
N ASP A 73 23.68 -6.55 1.03
CA ASP A 73 24.24 -7.56 1.94
C ASP A 73 24.69 -8.82 1.18
N SER A 74 23.92 -9.26 0.18
CA SER A 74 24.27 -10.42 -0.62
C SER A 74 25.56 -10.25 -1.42
N ILE A 75 25.83 -9.03 -1.87
CA ILE A 75 27.09 -8.68 -2.55
C ILE A 75 28.25 -8.67 -1.55
N LEU A 76 28.07 -8.05 -0.38
CA LEU A 76 29.10 -7.96 0.66
C LEU A 76 29.47 -9.35 1.20
N GLN A 77 28.49 -10.20 1.39
CA GLN A 77 28.66 -11.58 1.88
C GLN A 77 29.03 -12.60 0.78
N LYS A 78 29.13 -12.17 -0.48
CA LYS A 78 29.41 -13.01 -1.66
C LYS A 78 28.42 -14.17 -1.86
N ASN A 79 27.15 -13.97 -1.46
CA ASN A 79 26.08 -14.96 -1.61
C ASN A 79 24.96 -14.50 -2.57
N PHE A 80 25.31 -13.67 -3.54
CA PHE A 80 24.35 -13.10 -4.51
C PHE A 80 23.54 -14.18 -5.26
N ASN A 81 24.13 -15.32 -5.56
CA ASN A 81 23.43 -16.42 -6.23
C ASN A 81 22.30 -16.98 -5.36
N ASP A 82 22.47 -17.05 -4.05
CA ASP A 82 21.45 -17.53 -3.13
C ASP A 82 20.31 -16.50 -2.99
N PHE A 83 20.66 -15.21 -2.96
CA PHE A 83 19.69 -14.11 -3.04
C PHE A 83 18.82 -14.23 -4.30
N MET A 84 19.43 -14.41 -5.47
CA MET A 84 18.69 -14.58 -6.72
C MET A 84 17.79 -15.81 -6.72
N ARG A 85 18.31 -16.97 -6.28
CA ARG A 85 17.54 -18.22 -6.18
C ARG A 85 16.34 -18.07 -5.23
N PHE A 86 16.53 -17.41 -4.11
CA PHE A 86 15.45 -17.15 -3.15
C PHE A 86 14.31 -16.37 -3.82
N TYR A 87 14.60 -15.21 -4.43
CA TYR A 87 13.57 -14.41 -5.08
C TYR A 87 12.94 -15.11 -6.29
N GLN A 88 13.71 -15.88 -7.05
CA GLN A 88 13.21 -16.66 -8.19
C GLN A 88 12.33 -17.85 -7.78
N SER A 89 12.37 -18.26 -6.51
CA SER A 89 11.54 -19.32 -5.97
C SER A 89 10.15 -18.87 -5.49
N ILE A 90 9.88 -17.58 -5.49
CA ILE A 90 8.62 -16.99 -5.01
C ILE A 90 7.53 -17.16 -6.06
N ASP A 91 6.30 -17.43 -5.61
CA ASP A 91 5.14 -17.57 -6.50
C ASP A 91 4.37 -16.27 -6.65
N VAL A 92 4.32 -15.45 -5.59
CA VAL A 92 3.70 -14.12 -5.57
C VAL A 92 4.66 -13.14 -4.89
N LEU A 93 5.24 -12.23 -5.66
CA LEU A 93 6.13 -11.20 -5.16
C LEU A 93 5.40 -9.86 -5.08
N ILE A 94 5.30 -9.33 -3.86
CA ILE A 94 4.69 -8.05 -3.57
C ILE A 94 5.80 -7.08 -3.13
N ILE A 95 6.04 -6.03 -3.92
CA ILE A 95 7.04 -5.00 -3.62
C ILE A 95 6.35 -3.66 -3.37
N ASP A 96 6.56 -3.12 -2.17
CA ASP A 96 6.03 -1.82 -1.76
C ASP A 96 7.05 -0.71 -2.05
N ASP A 97 6.54 0.45 -2.49
CA ASP A 97 7.31 1.68 -2.72
C ASP A 97 8.45 1.53 -3.74
N ILE A 98 8.13 1.00 -4.94
CA ILE A 98 9.09 0.73 -6.01
C ILE A 98 9.87 1.98 -6.46
N GLN A 99 9.34 3.20 -6.23
CA GLN A 99 10.02 4.45 -6.54
C GLN A 99 11.36 4.61 -5.81
N GLU A 100 11.58 3.89 -4.71
CA GLU A 100 12.85 3.90 -3.97
C GLU A 100 14.02 3.26 -4.76
N PHE A 101 13.74 2.50 -5.82
CA PHE A 101 14.78 2.02 -6.73
C PHE A 101 15.34 3.11 -7.66
N ALA A 102 14.70 4.27 -7.73
CA ALA A 102 15.14 5.37 -8.59
C ALA A 102 16.58 5.80 -8.25
N GLY A 103 17.43 5.90 -9.28
CA GLY A 103 18.83 6.27 -9.11
C GLY A 103 19.75 5.18 -8.56
N VAL A 104 19.27 3.94 -8.41
CA VAL A 104 20.05 2.80 -7.89
C VAL A 104 20.18 1.71 -8.96
N PRO A 105 21.02 1.91 -9.99
CA PRO A 105 21.03 1.08 -11.19
C PRO A 105 21.39 -0.40 -10.94
N LYS A 106 22.26 -0.68 -9.97
CA LYS A 106 22.64 -2.06 -9.66
C LYS A 106 21.46 -2.85 -9.04
N THR A 107 20.71 -2.23 -8.15
CA THR A 107 19.50 -2.84 -7.57
C THR A 107 18.42 -3.01 -8.64
N GLN A 108 18.22 -2.00 -9.50
CA GLN A 108 17.31 -2.08 -10.63
C GLN A 108 17.65 -3.25 -11.56
N ASN A 109 18.93 -3.48 -11.84
CA ASN A 109 19.37 -4.60 -12.66
C ASN A 109 19.05 -5.96 -12.03
N ALA A 110 19.32 -6.13 -10.74
CA ALA A 110 18.96 -7.35 -10.02
C ALA A 110 17.45 -7.60 -10.04
N PHE A 111 16.66 -6.57 -9.76
CA PHE A 111 15.20 -6.64 -9.80
C PHE A 111 14.67 -6.95 -11.21
N PHE A 112 15.26 -6.38 -12.25
CA PHE A 112 14.92 -6.67 -13.64
C PHE A 112 15.03 -8.17 -13.98
N HIS A 113 16.10 -8.83 -13.55
CA HIS A 113 16.27 -10.26 -13.78
C HIS A 113 15.27 -11.11 -12.98
N ILE A 114 14.99 -10.74 -11.74
CA ILE A 114 13.95 -11.38 -10.91
C ILE A 114 12.58 -11.21 -11.55
N PHE A 115 12.23 -9.99 -11.96
CA PHE A 115 10.97 -9.68 -12.63
C PHE A 115 10.76 -10.56 -13.86
N ASN A 116 11.76 -10.59 -14.75
CA ASN A 116 11.67 -11.40 -15.97
C ASN A 116 11.49 -12.88 -15.67
N HIS A 117 12.27 -13.42 -14.73
CA HIS A 117 12.15 -14.82 -14.35
C HIS A 117 10.76 -15.16 -13.84
N LEU A 118 10.24 -14.37 -12.91
CA LEU A 118 8.91 -14.60 -12.34
C LEU A 118 7.81 -14.44 -13.38
N HIS A 119 7.85 -13.39 -14.17
CA HIS A 119 6.83 -13.11 -15.19
C HIS A 119 6.78 -14.21 -16.27
N LEU A 120 7.93 -14.65 -16.77
CA LEU A 120 8.03 -15.75 -17.75
C LEU A 120 7.51 -17.08 -17.23
N ASN A 121 7.60 -17.31 -15.93
CA ASN A 121 7.11 -18.53 -15.28
C ASN A 121 5.68 -18.40 -14.75
N GLY A 122 4.94 -17.38 -15.17
CA GLY A 122 3.54 -17.17 -14.76
C GLY A 122 3.35 -16.85 -13.28
N LYS A 123 4.40 -16.36 -12.61
CA LYS A 123 4.34 -15.94 -11.22
C LYS A 123 3.78 -14.53 -11.10
N GLN A 124 3.01 -14.25 -10.07
CA GLN A 124 2.37 -12.94 -9.88
C GLN A 124 3.35 -11.91 -9.31
N LEU A 125 3.37 -10.73 -9.94
CA LEU A 125 4.06 -9.54 -9.46
C LEU A 125 3.03 -8.47 -9.10
N ILE A 126 3.18 -7.89 -7.90
CA ILE A 126 2.36 -6.78 -7.41
C ILE A 126 3.32 -5.72 -6.90
N MET A 127 3.13 -4.48 -7.36
CA MET A 127 4.00 -3.36 -6.99
C MET A 127 3.18 -2.15 -6.60
N THR A 128 3.71 -1.35 -5.68
CA THR A 128 3.16 -0.03 -5.38
C THR A 128 4.16 1.08 -5.69
N SER A 129 3.63 2.27 -5.95
CA SER A 129 4.42 3.48 -6.16
C SER A 129 3.64 4.72 -5.71
N ASP A 130 4.36 5.79 -5.39
CA ASP A 130 3.77 7.10 -5.13
C ASP A 130 3.33 7.82 -6.43
N ARG A 131 3.72 7.29 -7.60
CA ARG A 131 3.44 7.84 -8.93
C ARG A 131 3.30 6.75 -9.99
N SER A 132 2.72 7.11 -11.13
CA SER A 132 2.56 6.18 -12.26
C SER A 132 3.90 5.75 -12.87
N PRO A 133 3.97 4.61 -13.60
CA PRO A 133 5.21 4.15 -14.22
C PRO A 133 5.89 5.19 -15.10
N VAL A 134 5.13 5.98 -15.86
CA VAL A 134 5.66 7.02 -16.76
C VAL A 134 6.30 8.20 -16.03
N GLN A 135 5.97 8.38 -14.77
CA GLN A 135 6.47 9.47 -13.92
C GLN A 135 7.69 9.06 -13.07
N LEU A 136 8.15 7.82 -13.16
CA LEU A 136 9.29 7.28 -12.40
C LEU A 136 10.61 7.78 -13.00
N LYS A 137 11.04 8.96 -12.59
CA LYS A 137 12.36 9.50 -12.94
C LYS A 137 13.46 8.72 -12.22
N GLY A 138 14.57 8.44 -12.93
CA GLY A 138 15.70 7.67 -12.38
C GLY A 138 15.48 6.15 -12.39
N MET A 139 14.38 5.67 -12.95
CA MET A 139 14.13 4.27 -13.24
C MET A 139 14.54 3.96 -14.68
N GLU A 140 15.19 2.81 -14.90
CA GLU A 140 15.57 2.38 -16.24
C GLU A 140 14.32 2.12 -17.11
N GLU A 141 14.37 2.57 -18.37
CA GLU A 141 13.24 2.47 -19.30
C GLU A 141 12.75 1.03 -19.49
N ARG A 142 13.66 0.07 -19.49
CA ARG A 142 13.31 -1.36 -19.58
C ARG A 142 12.44 -1.84 -18.42
N LEU A 143 12.60 -1.29 -17.20
CA LEU A 143 11.72 -1.58 -16.06
C LEU A 143 10.38 -0.87 -16.21
N ILE A 144 10.38 0.41 -16.59
CA ILE A 144 9.14 1.18 -16.84
C ILE A 144 8.26 0.47 -17.88
N THR A 145 8.86 -0.02 -18.95
CA THR A 145 8.15 -0.79 -19.98
C THR A 145 7.48 -2.04 -19.39
N ARG A 146 8.17 -2.75 -18.51
CA ARG A 146 7.65 -3.97 -17.86
C ARG A 146 6.53 -3.68 -16.88
N PHE A 147 6.64 -2.58 -16.14
CA PHE A 147 5.57 -2.18 -15.21
C PHE A 147 4.25 -1.90 -15.93
N LYS A 148 4.31 -1.54 -17.21
CA LYS A 148 3.14 -1.30 -18.07
C LYS A 148 2.56 -2.57 -18.71
N TRP A 149 3.23 -3.72 -18.64
CA TRP A 149 2.76 -4.94 -19.31
C TRP A 149 1.43 -5.47 -18.79
N GLY A 150 1.18 -5.28 -17.50
CA GLY A 150 -0.07 -5.69 -16.88
C GLY A 150 -1.05 -4.53 -16.71
N LEU A 151 -1.62 -4.41 -15.54
CA LEU A 151 -2.55 -3.33 -15.21
C LEU A 151 -1.89 -2.33 -14.25
N SER A 152 -1.98 -1.05 -14.60
CA SER A 152 -1.66 0.06 -13.72
C SER A 152 -2.96 0.68 -13.23
N ALA A 153 -3.16 0.72 -11.92
CA ALA A 153 -4.35 1.27 -11.28
C ALA A 153 -3.98 2.36 -10.29
N GLU A 154 -4.67 3.48 -10.38
CA GLU A 154 -4.52 4.59 -9.45
C GLU A 154 -5.48 4.42 -8.26
N ILE A 155 -4.96 4.65 -7.05
CA ILE A 155 -5.79 4.89 -5.87
C ILE A 155 -5.81 6.38 -5.62
N GLU A 156 -6.98 6.97 -5.80
CA GLU A 156 -7.21 8.39 -5.53
C GLU A 156 -7.36 8.66 -4.03
N LYS A 157 -7.25 9.92 -3.66
CA LYS A 157 -7.57 10.35 -2.30
C LYS A 157 -9.05 10.04 -2.00
N PRO A 158 -9.35 9.58 -0.78
CA PRO A 158 -10.71 9.24 -0.42
C PRO A 158 -11.62 10.49 -0.44
N ASP A 159 -12.80 10.35 -1.01
CA ASP A 159 -13.86 11.35 -0.90
C ASP A 159 -14.45 11.41 0.54
N VAL A 160 -15.33 12.35 0.81
CA VAL A 160 -15.91 12.56 2.15
C VAL A 160 -16.61 11.30 2.67
N GLU A 161 -17.40 10.64 1.83
CA GLU A 161 -18.13 9.44 2.23
C GLU A 161 -17.19 8.27 2.53
N LEU A 162 -16.16 8.07 1.72
CA LEU A 162 -15.15 7.05 1.99
C LEU A 162 -14.37 7.38 3.27
N ARG A 163 -14.04 8.66 3.52
CA ARG A 163 -13.41 9.07 4.78
C ARG A 163 -14.30 8.76 6.00
N LYS A 164 -15.61 9.04 5.94
CA LYS A 164 -16.57 8.68 7.00
C LYS A 164 -16.55 7.17 7.27
N ASN A 165 -16.60 6.37 6.21
CA ASN A 165 -16.60 4.91 6.33
C ASN A 165 -15.27 4.35 6.90
N ILE A 166 -14.13 4.93 6.50
CA ILE A 166 -12.82 4.58 7.06
C ILE A 166 -12.77 4.92 8.56
N LEU A 167 -13.23 6.11 8.94
CA LEU A 167 -13.28 6.53 10.35
C LEU A 167 -14.18 5.61 11.18
N ARG A 168 -15.39 5.30 10.70
CA ARG A 168 -16.31 4.36 11.38
C ARG A 168 -15.68 2.99 11.56
N SER A 169 -15.07 2.45 10.49
CA SER A 169 -14.41 1.14 10.53
C SER A 169 -13.23 1.11 11.53
N LYS A 170 -12.46 2.20 11.61
CA LYS A 170 -11.37 2.35 12.58
C LYS A 170 -11.88 2.41 14.00
N ILE A 171 -12.86 3.27 14.25
CA ILE A 171 -13.47 3.51 15.57
C ILE A 171 -14.10 2.19 16.09
N GLU A 172 -14.86 1.48 15.25
CA GLU A 172 -15.49 0.22 15.60
C GLU A 172 -14.45 -0.88 15.90
N ARG A 173 -13.43 -1.00 15.05
CA ARG A 173 -12.34 -1.98 15.24
C ARG A 173 -11.59 -1.76 16.56
N ASP A 174 -11.38 -0.52 16.93
CA ASP A 174 -10.67 -0.16 18.16
C ASP A 174 -11.59 -0.15 19.40
N GLY A 175 -12.87 -0.54 19.23
CA GLY A 175 -13.85 -0.61 20.32
C GLY A 175 -14.26 0.74 20.89
N LEU A 176 -14.14 1.80 20.08
CA LEU A 176 -14.38 3.17 20.49
C LEU A 176 -15.81 3.62 20.15
N LYS A 177 -16.25 4.72 20.78
CA LYS A 177 -17.51 5.37 20.46
C LYS A 177 -17.27 6.85 20.23
N PHE A 178 -17.54 7.31 19.02
CA PHE A 178 -17.50 8.72 18.63
C PHE A 178 -18.92 9.15 18.22
N PRO A 179 -19.37 10.34 18.61
CA PRO A 179 -20.59 10.92 18.07
C PRO A 179 -20.50 11.08 16.56
N GLU A 180 -21.58 10.86 15.84
CA GLU A 180 -21.61 10.94 14.37
C GLU A 180 -21.26 12.34 13.84
N GLU A 181 -21.60 13.38 14.61
CA GLU A 181 -21.22 14.76 14.30
C GLU A 181 -19.69 14.97 14.30
N VAL A 182 -18.97 14.27 15.19
CA VAL A 182 -17.50 14.30 15.26
C VAL A 182 -16.91 13.60 14.04
N ILE A 183 -17.43 12.43 13.67
CA ILE A 183 -16.99 11.68 12.48
C ILE A 183 -17.20 12.52 11.22
N SER A 184 -18.38 13.12 11.07
CA SER A 184 -18.72 13.99 9.95
C SER A 184 -17.79 15.20 9.88
N TYR A 185 -17.57 15.87 11.01
CA TYR A 185 -16.67 17.02 11.06
C TYR A 185 -15.24 16.69 10.62
N ILE A 186 -14.67 15.59 11.13
CA ILE A 186 -13.34 15.15 10.74
C ILE A 186 -13.30 14.86 9.24
N ALA A 187 -14.25 14.08 8.72
CA ALA A 187 -14.28 13.68 7.31
C ALA A 187 -14.43 14.87 6.34
N GLU A 188 -15.14 15.92 6.73
CA GLU A 188 -15.40 17.09 5.92
C GLU A 188 -14.25 18.11 5.94
N ASN A 189 -13.56 18.23 7.06
CA ASN A 189 -12.54 19.26 7.26
C ASN A 189 -11.09 18.74 7.09
N VAL A 190 -10.87 17.43 7.09
CA VAL A 190 -9.55 16.83 6.92
C VAL A 190 -9.45 16.23 5.53
N ASN A 191 -8.84 16.96 4.60
CA ASN A 191 -8.54 16.48 3.24
C ASN A 191 -7.12 15.92 3.16
N ALA A 192 -6.77 15.06 4.09
CA ALA A 192 -5.44 14.50 4.27
C ALA A 192 -5.42 13.00 3.92
N SER A 193 -4.31 12.34 4.22
CA SER A 193 -4.16 10.91 4.01
C SER A 193 -5.00 10.08 5.01
N ILE A 194 -5.19 8.79 4.70
CA ILE A 194 -5.83 7.86 5.65
C ILE A 194 -5.05 7.77 6.96
N ARG A 195 -3.72 7.86 6.90
CA ARG A 195 -2.87 7.89 8.10
C ARG A 195 -3.15 9.10 8.99
N ASP A 196 -3.38 10.25 8.37
CA ASP A 196 -3.71 11.48 9.12
C ASP A 196 -5.07 11.36 9.79
N LEU A 197 -6.07 10.79 9.09
CA LEU A 197 -7.38 10.50 9.67
C LEU A 197 -7.27 9.56 10.88
N GLU A 198 -6.48 8.47 10.76
CA GLU A 198 -6.21 7.55 11.87
C GLU A 198 -5.48 8.24 13.03
N GLY A 199 -4.51 9.10 12.71
CA GLY A 199 -3.77 9.90 13.69
C GLY A 199 -4.68 10.85 14.49
N ILE A 200 -5.63 11.49 13.83
CA ILE A 200 -6.63 12.35 14.48
C ILE A 200 -7.51 11.57 15.45
N VAL A 201 -7.98 10.38 15.06
CA VAL A 201 -8.77 9.49 15.94
C VAL A 201 -7.98 9.15 17.21
N VAL A 202 -6.70 8.77 17.04
CA VAL A 202 -5.81 8.44 18.17
C VAL A 202 -5.59 9.66 19.07
N SER A 203 -5.39 10.85 18.49
CA SER A 203 -5.19 12.10 19.25
C SER A 203 -6.44 12.48 20.04
N ILE A 204 -7.63 12.40 19.45
CA ILE A 204 -8.91 12.67 20.13
C ILE A 204 -9.07 11.71 21.32
N MET A 205 -8.81 10.40 21.10
CA MET A 205 -8.83 9.41 22.18
C MET A 205 -7.88 9.73 23.32
N ALA A 206 -6.63 10.04 22.99
CA ALA A 206 -5.62 10.35 24.01
C ALA A 206 -6.03 11.55 24.85
N HIS A 207 -6.50 12.63 24.21
CA HIS A 207 -6.99 13.82 24.90
C HIS A 207 -8.21 13.54 25.77
N SER A 208 -9.19 12.75 25.28
CA SER A 208 -10.36 12.36 26.07
C SER A 208 -9.95 11.56 27.31
N THR A 209 -9.08 10.59 27.15
CA THR A 209 -8.62 9.73 28.25
C THR A 209 -7.80 10.49 29.27
N ILE A 210 -6.82 11.31 28.86
CA ILE A 210 -5.93 12.04 29.76
C ILE A 210 -6.69 13.11 30.56
N ASN A 211 -7.63 13.79 29.93
CA ASN A 211 -8.38 14.87 30.54
C ASN A 211 -9.71 14.41 31.18
N ASN A 212 -10.03 13.12 31.11
CA ASN A 212 -11.31 12.55 31.51
C ASN A 212 -12.50 13.36 30.95
N ALA A 213 -12.40 13.75 29.67
CA ALA A 213 -13.36 14.58 28.95
C ALA A 213 -14.10 13.76 27.91
N ASP A 214 -15.36 14.13 27.67
CA ASP A 214 -16.16 13.51 26.62
C ASP A 214 -15.62 13.84 25.22
N ILE A 215 -15.80 12.90 24.28
CA ILE A 215 -15.51 13.13 22.87
C ILE A 215 -16.66 13.93 22.28
N ASP A 216 -16.41 15.22 22.04
CA ASP A 216 -17.39 16.15 21.48
C ASP A 216 -16.83 16.93 20.29
N LEU A 217 -17.68 17.74 19.67
CA LEU A 217 -17.31 18.55 18.53
C LEU A 217 -16.26 19.63 18.86
N ALA A 218 -16.26 20.15 20.11
CA ALA A 218 -15.29 21.16 20.54
C ALA A 218 -13.88 20.56 20.61
N LEU A 219 -13.74 19.36 21.16
CA LEU A 219 -12.50 18.60 21.16
C LEU A 219 -12.02 18.29 19.73
N ALA A 220 -12.92 17.83 18.86
CA ALA A 220 -12.59 17.52 17.47
C ALA A 220 -12.08 18.75 16.72
N LYS A 221 -12.73 19.91 16.87
CA LYS A 221 -12.31 21.17 16.24
C LYS A 221 -10.91 21.60 16.67
N ARG A 222 -10.59 21.47 17.94
CA ARG A 222 -9.28 21.80 18.46
C ARG A 222 -8.20 20.89 17.86
N ILE A 223 -8.41 19.58 17.91
CA ILE A 223 -7.41 18.61 17.39
C ILE A 223 -7.24 18.75 15.89
N VAL A 224 -8.32 18.92 15.11
CA VAL A 224 -8.23 19.12 13.65
C VAL A 224 -7.53 20.44 13.33
N GLY A 225 -7.74 21.52 14.10
CA GLY A 225 -7.01 22.78 13.95
C GLY A 225 -5.50 22.58 14.09
N ASP A 226 -5.08 21.91 15.16
CA ASP A 226 -3.66 21.62 15.41
C ASP A 226 -3.01 20.77 14.27
N PHE A 227 -3.79 19.93 13.57
CA PHE A 227 -3.32 19.15 12.42
C PHE A 227 -3.27 19.93 11.10
N SER A 228 -4.02 21.02 10.99
CA SER A 228 -4.10 21.82 9.76
C SER A 228 -2.98 22.86 9.65
N ASP A 229 -2.28 23.12 10.74
CA ASP A 229 -1.18 24.10 10.83
C ASP A 229 0.21 23.48 10.51
N TYR A 230 0.25 22.21 10.08
CA TYR A 230 1.42 21.48 9.57
C TYR A 230 1.23 21.05 8.12
#